data_a8a4d53f3833a84c2014869170bda61d
#
_entry.id   a8a4d53f3833a84c2014869170bda61d
#
_cell.length_a   1.000
_cell.length_b   1.000
_cell.length_c   1.000
_cell.angle_alpha   90.00
_cell.angle_beta   90.00
_cell.angle_gamma   90.00
#
_symmetry.space_group_name_H-M   'P 1'
#
loop_
_entity.id
_entity.type
_entity.pdbx_description
1 polymer ?
#
loop_
_entity_poly.entity_id
_entity_poly.type
_entity_poly.pdbx_seq_one_letter_code
_entity_poly.pdbx_strand_id
1 'polypeptide(L)'
;MRRIREVLRLRAELGPNLSAISAGAKLARSTVRAYLDRAAAAGLDAAAADGLSETALEVALYPPSSATDGRALPDWAEVDQELRRHKHVTRKLLWMEYKAADPDGLGFSQFKLRLSEWQKASGRGLSMRQVHHAGETVQVDYAGDTVAVMDDGTARAAQIFVACLPCSGLIYAEASWTQGTEDWLGAHVRLFAFLGGVPAKVVPDNLKVGVTHASYYDPVINASYAALIKHYGTAVVPARSRKPRDKPGVENGVLQACRWLLAPLRHRQFFSLAELNQAIALLLVELNDKPMAPPREGSRRSLFEAVERAALKRLPIEPYVIGYWAIGATVNLDYHVAVDWNFYSVPYALVRKRVDVFLTRTGVQIFHRGERAASHARVAGQNHWATLGEHMPPAHSAVAKRTPDWVRDQAAKVGVATAAYVERLLTGRDHIEQGVRSCLGILRLATRYPGEQLEAACVRALSAGASSSGFVEHLLKSGRPLVDPVAEDGVGHHGNIRGPGYYH
;
A
#
# COMPACT_ATOMS: atom_id res chain seq x y z
N MET A 1 -5.25 4.48 56.43
CA MET A 1 -5.17 4.74 57.88
C MET A 1 -6.50 4.80 58.59
N ARG A 2 -7.57 5.46 58.08
CA ARG A 2 -8.91 5.58 58.70
C ARG A 2 -9.47 4.24 59.23
N ARG A 3 -9.35 3.13 58.48
CA ARG A 3 -9.85 1.80 58.90
C ARG A 3 -9.07 1.19 60.06
N ILE A 4 -7.80 1.53 60.26
CA ILE A 4 -7.01 1.05 61.38
C ILE A 4 -7.46 1.76 62.66
N ARG A 5 -7.68 3.07 62.64
CA ARG A 5 -8.23 3.81 63.79
C ARG A 5 -9.59 3.26 64.20
N GLU A 6 -10.45 2.96 63.23
CA GLU A 6 -11.75 2.35 63.51
C GLU A 6 -11.64 0.98 64.15
N VAL A 7 -10.68 0.15 63.69
CA VAL A 7 -10.42 -1.15 64.33
C VAL A 7 -9.91 -1.01 65.77
N LEU A 8 -9.01 -0.05 66.03
CA LEU A 8 -8.50 0.23 67.37
C LEU A 8 -9.59 0.77 68.30
N ARG A 9 -10.47 1.69 67.80
CA ARG A 9 -11.64 2.19 68.54
C ARG A 9 -12.59 1.05 68.91
N LEU A 10 -12.98 0.21 67.92
CA LEU A 10 -13.85 -0.94 68.11
C LEU A 10 -13.21 -1.97 69.08
N ARG A 11 -11.90 -2.12 69.10
CA ARG A 11 -11.17 -2.97 70.03
C ARG A 11 -11.32 -2.44 71.48
N ALA A 12 -11.24 -1.15 71.66
CA ALA A 12 -11.41 -0.53 72.99
C ALA A 12 -12.87 -0.63 73.49
N GLU A 13 -13.84 -0.49 72.59
CA GLU A 13 -15.27 -0.51 72.93
C GLU A 13 -15.81 -1.95 73.11
N LEU A 14 -15.46 -2.89 72.20
CA LEU A 14 -16.03 -4.25 72.14
C LEU A 14 -15.15 -5.33 72.81
N GLY A 15 -14.02 -4.94 73.35
CA GLY A 15 -13.07 -5.88 73.95
C GLY A 15 -12.41 -6.82 72.94
N PRO A 16 -11.92 -8.01 73.36
CA PRO A 16 -11.12 -8.91 72.48
C PRO A 16 -11.89 -9.68 71.44
N ASN A 17 -13.15 -9.40 71.21
CA ASN A 17 -13.99 -10.14 70.27
C ASN A 17 -13.70 -9.79 68.81
N LEU A 18 -12.79 -10.53 68.17
CA LEU A 18 -12.40 -10.33 66.80
C LEU A 18 -13.59 -10.42 65.78
N SER A 19 -14.60 -11.21 66.11
CA SER A 19 -15.76 -11.38 65.25
C SER A 19 -16.65 -10.13 65.26
N ALA A 20 -16.87 -9.52 66.40
CA ALA A 20 -17.62 -8.28 66.55
C ALA A 20 -16.86 -7.10 65.92
N ILE A 21 -15.54 -7.00 66.11
CA ILE A 21 -14.69 -5.98 65.47
C ILE A 21 -14.68 -6.14 63.97
N SER A 22 -14.58 -7.35 63.46
CA SER A 22 -14.62 -7.65 62.03
C SER A 22 -15.94 -7.23 61.37
N ALA A 23 -17.05 -7.52 62.04
CA ALA A 23 -18.39 -7.11 61.59
C ALA A 23 -18.54 -5.57 61.63
N GLY A 24 -18.14 -4.92 62.71
CA GLY A 24 -18.22 -3.47 62.85
C GLY A 24 -17.33 -2.70 61.86
N ALA A 25 -16.11 -3.13 61.70
CA ALA A 25 -15.16 -2.52 60.74
C ALA A 25 -15.40 -2.95 59.28
N LYS A 26 -16.28 -3.92 59.01
CA LYS A 26 -16.51 -4.53 57.68
C LYS A 26 -15.20 -4.98 57.03
N LEU A 27 -14.34 -5.68 57.79
CA LEU A 27 -13.06 -6.21 57.38
C LEU A 27 -12.95 -7.71 57.69
N ALA A 28 -12.15 -8.45 56.91
CA ALA A 28 -11.86 -9.84 57.19
C ALA A 28 -11.17 -9.98 58.56
N ARG A 29 -11.45 -11.06 59.32
CA ARG A 29 -10.83 -11.33 60.65
C ARG A 29 -9.30 -11.35 60.62
N SER A 30 -8.72 -11.89 59.56
CA SER A 30 -7.27 -11.91 59.32
C SER A 30 -6.69 -10.50 59.23
N THR A 31 -7.40 -9.59 58.53
CA THR A 31 -7.00 -8.18 58.37
C THR A 31 -7.11 -7.43 59.72
N VAL A 32 -8.20 -7.66 60.46
CA VAL A 32 -8.37 -7.08 61.81
C VAL A 32 -7.26 -7.53 62.76
N ARG A 33 -6.98 -8.83 62.77
CA ARG A 33 -5.85 -9.39 63.58
C ARG A 33 -4.53 -8.75 63.16
N ALA A 34 -4.20 -8.69 61.90
CA ALA A 34 -2.96 -8.08 61.41
C ALA A 34 -2.81 -6.61 61.80
N TYR A 35 -3.92 -5.87 61.84
CA TYR A 35 -3.90 -4.48 62.30
C TYR A 35 -3.69 -4.35 63.83
N LEU A 36 -4.33 -5.21 64.59
CA LEU A 36 -4.17 -5.23 66.07
C LEU A 36 -2.76 -5.67 66.45
N ASP A 37 -2.22 -6.68 65.80
CA ASP A 37 -0.86 -7.16 66.06
C ASP A 37 0.19 -6.07 65.75
N ARG A 38 0.03 -5.33 64.68
CA ARG A 38 0.93 -4.20 64.34
C ARG A 38 0.78 -3.05 65.29
N ALA A 39 -0.45 -2.72 65.70
CA ALA A 39 -0.67 -1.66 66.69
C ALA A 39 -0.07 -2.02 68.03
N ALA A 40 -0.21 -3.28 68.45
CA ALA A 40 0.42 -3.79 69.71
C ALA A 40 1.96 -3.76 69.60
N ALA A 41 2.53 -4.17 68.44
CA ALA A 41 3.97 -4.08 68.24
C ALA A 41 4.51 -2.66 68.24
N ALA A 42 3.70 -1.69 67.80
CA ALA A 42 4.04 -0.27 67.80
C ALA A 42 3.68 0.44 69.13
N GLY A 43 3.13 -0.28 70.10
CA GLY A 43 2.71 0.30 71.40
C GLY A 43 1.56 1.32 71.27
N LEU A 44 0.74 1.19 70.23
CA LEU A 44 -0.36 2.15 69.91
C LEU A 44 -1.70 1.58 70.39
N ASP A 45 -2.37 2.34 71.25
CA ASP A 45 -3.79 2.17 71.57
C ASP A 45 -4.69 3.13 70.75
N ALA A 46 -5.98 3.10 71.01
CA ALA A 46 -6.93 3.94 70.29
C ALA A 46 -6.67 5.44 70.51
N ALA A 47 -6.35 5.85 71.72
CA ALA A 47 -6.11 7.25 72.09
C ALA A 47 -4.78 7.75 71.48
N ALA A 48 -3.73 6.96 71.57
CA ALA A 48 -2.45 7.29 70.95
C ALA A 48 -2.57 7.39 69.39
N ALA A 49 -3.33 6.49 68.75
CA ALA A 49 -3.55 6.51 67.32
C ALA A 49 -4.35 7.73 66.86
N ASP A 50 -5.28 8.24 67.65
CA ASP A 50 -6.08 9.45 67.32
C ASP A 50 -5.24 10.73 67.43
N GLY A 51 -4.26 10.78 68.31
CA GLY A 51 -3.35 11.92 68.45
C GLY A 51 -2.28 12.05 67.36
N LEU A 52 -2.10 11.05 66.52
CA LEU A 52 -1.09 11.05 65.44
C LEU A 52 -1.67 11.59 64.11
N SER A 53 -0.86 12.24 63.29
CA SER A 53 -1.24 12.50 61.89
C SER A 53 -1.33 11.18 61.08
N GLU A 54 -2.01 11.17 59.92
CA GLU A 54 -2.10 9.97 59.07
C GLU A 54 -0.70 9.46 58.68
N THR A 55 0.21 10.36 58.39
CA THR A 55 1.60 10.02 58.01
C THR A 55 2.37 9.48 59.20
N ALA A 56 2.25 10.07 60.37
CA ALA A 56 2.92 9.58 61.60
C ALA A 56 2.38 8.21 62.02
N LEU A 57 1.10 7.97 61.92
CA LEU A 57 0.45 6.69 62.17
C LEU A 57 0.93 5.63 61.17
N GLU A 58 1.08 6.01 59.91
CA GLU A 58 1.61 5.11 58.86
C GLU A 58 3.05 4.70 59.15
N VAL A 59 3.92 5.62 59.46
CA VAL A 59 5.30 5.36 59.83
C VAL A 59 5.40 4.49 61.08
N ALA A 60 4.57 4.69 62.08
CA ALA A 60 4.55 3.93 63.31
C ALA A 60 4.07 2.48 63.10
N LEU A 61 2.99 2.29 62.30
CA LEU A 61 2.42 0.96 62.05
C LEU A 61 3.16 0.19 60.93
N TYR A 62 3.79 0.91 60.05
CA TYR A 62 4.58 0.38 58.94
C TYR A 62 5.91 1.13 58.87
N PRO A 63 6.78 0.93 59.91
CA PRO A 63 8.08 1.56 59.88
C PRO A 63 8.73 1.21 58.54
N PRO A 64 9.30 2.19 57.82
CA PRO A 64 10.05 1.88 56.64
C PRO A 64 11.03 0.78 57.04
N SER A 65 10.97 -0.36 56.33
CA SER A 65 11.92 -1.47 56.59
C SER A 65 13.32 -0.87 56.56
N SER A 66 13.92 -0.73 57.71
CA SER A 66 15.30 -0.30 57.91
C SER A 66 16.31 -1.37 57.48
N ALA A 67 15.83 -2.36 56.76
CA ALA A 67 16.67 -3.29 56.02
C ALA A 67 17.26 -2.63 54.76
N THR A 68 17.96 -1.52 54.88
CA THR A 68 19.25 -1.38 54.27
C THR A 68 20.18 -2.28 55.05
N ASP A 69 19.97 -3.61 54.90
CA ASP A 69 20.90 -4.64 55.33
C ASP A 69 22.24 -4.35 54.69
N GLY A 70 23.10 -3.55 55.17
CA GLY A 70 24.47 -3.29 54.70
C GLY A 70 24.85 -3.64 53.25
N ARG A 71 23.86 -3.93 52.40
CA ARG A 71 24.00 -4.32 51.00
C ARG A 71 24.32 -3.10 50.15
N ALA A 72 25.38 -3.16 49.40
CA ALA A 72 25.69 -2.12 48.44
C ALA A 72 24.56 -2.02 47.40
N LEU A 73 23.92 -0.85 47.31
CA LEU A 73 22.93 -0.61 46.28
C LEU A 73 23.62 -0.21 44.98
N PRO A 74 23.14 -0.68 43.84
CA PRO A 74 23.65 -0.22 42.57
C PRO A 74 23.44 1.28 42.38
N ASP A 75 24.31 1.94 41.65
CA ASP A 75 24.00 3.29 41.12
C ASP A 75 22.90 3.17 40.06
N TRP A 76 21.67 3.52 40.48
CA TRP A 76 20.51 3.45 39.59
C TRP A 76 20.61 4.40 38.41
N ALA A 77 21.39 5.48 38.49
CA ALA A 77 21.58 6.40 37.37
C ALA A 77 22.48 5.74 36.32
N GLU A 78 23.54 5.05 36.73
CA GLU A 78 24.41 4.30 35.84
C GLU A 78 23.67 3.12 35.19
N VAL A 79 22.95 2.33 35.99
CA VAL A 79 22.12 1.21 35.51
C VAL A 79 21.11 1.68 34.44
N ASP A 80 20.43 2.80 34.64
CA ASP A 80 19.50 3.35 33.68
C ASP A 80 20.21 3.89 32.44
N GLN A 81 21.41 4.44 32.59
CA GLN A 81 22.21 4.94 31.47
C GLN A 81 22.69 3.80 30.58
N GLU A 82 23.18 2.72 31.14
CA GLU A 82 23.62 1.52 30.42
C GLU A 82 22.46 0.87 29.65
N LEU A 83 21.29 0.74 30.24
CA LEU A 83 20.09 0.25 29.56
C LEU A 83 19.69 1.09 28.33
N ARG A 84 20.04 2.39 28.31
CA ARG A 84 19.73 3.30 27.19
C ARG A 84 20.82 3.37 26.14
N ARG A 85 22.09 3.30 26.58
CA ARG A 85 23.25 3.45 25.70
C ARG A 85 23.44 2.23 24.82
N HIS A 86 23.15 1.04 25.34
CA HIS A 86 23.47 -0.22 24.72
C HIS A 86 22.20 -1.03 24.37
N LYS A 87 21.91 -1.19 23.09
CA LYS A 87 20.70 -1.82 22.56
C LYS A 87 20.47 -3.27 23.06
N HIS A 88 21.52 -3.97 23.40
CA HIS A 88 21.44 -5.38 23.80
C HIS A 88 21.63 -5.62 25.31
N VAL A 89 21.86 -4.56 26.09
CA VAL A 89 21.94 -4.65 27.54
C VAL A 89 20.56 -4.83 28.14
N THR A 90 20.39 -5.82 28.96
CA THR A 90 19.12 -6.15 29.61
C THR A 90 19.21 -5.93 31.12
N ARG A 91 18.06 -5.68 31.76
CA ARG A 91 17.98 -5.59 33.22
C ARG A 91 18.56 -6.83 33.92
N LYS A 92 18.43 -8.00 33.28
CA LYS A 92 18.97 -9.24 33.84
C LYS A 92 20.51 -9.28 33.79
N LEU A 93 21.09 -8.80 32.69
CA LEU A 93 22.53 -8.69 32.54
C LEU A 93 23.14 -7.78 33.62
N LEU A 94 22.62 -6.55 33.74
CA LEU A 94 23.09 -5.58 34.74
C LEU A 94 22.89 -6.07 36.17
N TRP A 95 21.81 -6.81 36.44
CA TRP A 95 21.62 -7.47 37.71
C TRP A 95 22.67 -8.58 37.96
N MET A 96 23.02 -9.34 36.93
CA MET A 96 24.09 -10.40 37.07
C MET A 96 25.44 -9.76 37.32
N GLU A 97 25.77 -8.66 36.66
CA GLU A 97 27.01 -7.90 36.88
C GLU A 97 27.05 -7.33 38.31
N TYR A 98 25.95 -6.71 38.78
CA TYR A 98 25.79 -6.26 40.14
C TYR A 98 25.99 -7.43 41.16
N LYS A 99 25.36 -8.59 40.88
CA LYS A 99 25.50 -9.78 41.75
C LYS A 99 26.90 -10.37 41.73
N ALA A 100 27.62 -10.22 40.63
CA ALA A 100 29.04 -10.66 40.59
C ALA A 100 29.91 -9.76 41.45
N ALA A 101 29.62 -8.46 41.55
CA ALA A 101 30.34 -7.53 42.43
C ALA A 101 29.88 -7.61 43.88
N ASP A 102 28.60 -7.87 44.16
CA ASP A 102 28.02 -8.03 45.49
C ASP A 102 27.15 -9.31 45.57
N PRO A 103 27.73 -10.47 45.91
CA PRO A 103 27.02 -11.75 46.02
C PRO A 103 25.82 -11.73 46.95
N ASP A 104 25.86 -10.91 48.04
CA ASP A 104 24.77 -10.74 49.00
C ASP A 104 23.78 -9.65 48.63
N GLY A 105 23.98 -8.95 47.51
CA GLY A 105 23.18 -7.88 47.00
C GLY A 105 21.72 -8.28 46.69
N LEU A 106 20.96 -7.34 46.13
CA LEU A 106 19.54 -7.50 45.86
C LEU A 106 19.22 -8.69 44.95
N GLY A 107 18.14 -9.41 45.28
CA GLY A 107 17.53 -10.38 44.35
C GLY A 107 16.94 -9.69 43.12
N PHE A 108 16.85 -10.41 42.01
CA PHE A 108 16.40 -9.84 40.73
C PHE A 108 15.06 -9.12 40.78
N SER A 109 14.09 -9.65 41.54
CA SER A 109 12.77 -9.01 41.71
C SER A 109 12.87 -7.68 42.44
N GLN A 110 13.69 -7.62 43.50
CA GLN A 110 13.94 -6.39 44.25
C GLN A 110 14.74 -5.37 43.44
N PHE A 111 15.76 -5.83 42.67
CA PHE A 111 16.50 -4.97 41.76
C PHE A 111 15.57 -4.30 40.74
N LYS A 112 14.69 -5.06 40.11
CA LYS A 112 13.69 -4.50 39.18
C LYS A 112 12.75 -3.51 39.87
N LEU A 113 12.25 -3.81 41.03
CA LEU A 113 11.35 -2.96 41.79
C LEU A 113 12.04 -1.63 42.15
N ARG A 114 13.23 -1.68 42.75
CA ARG A 114 14.00 -0.49 43.14
C ARG A 114 14.40 0.37 41.93
N LEU A 115 14.83 -0.24 40.82
CA LEU A 115 15.09 0.48 39.59
C LEU A 115 13.83 1.20 39.09
N SER A 116 12.66 0.54 39.12
CA SER A 116 11.40 1.14 38.73
C SER A 116 10.97 2.30 39.65
N GLU A 117 11.15 2.15 40.96
CA GLU A 117 10.90 3.21 41.94
C GLU A 117 11.81 4.42 41.70
N TRP A 118 13.09 4.19 41.49
CA TRP A 118 14.06 5.22 41.16
C TRP A 118 13.74 5.95 39.85
N GLN A 119 13.37 5.19 38.79
CA GLN A 119 12.94 5.76 37.51
C GLN A 119 11.69 6.66 37.67
N LYS A 120 10.73 6.26 38.51
CA LYS A 120 9.57 7.07 38.83
C LYS A 120 9.94 8.34 39.64
N ALA A 121 10.77 8.18 40.66
CA ALA A 121 11.20 9.29 41.52
C ALA A 121 12.05 10.33 40.79
N SER A 122 12.89 9.89 39.86
CA SER A 122 13.71 10.77 39.01
C SER A 122 12.94 11.43 37.85
N GLY A 123 11.62 11.33 37.83
CA GLY A 123 10.77 11.89 36.79
C GLY A 123 10.97 11.20 35.41
N ARG A 124 11.74 10.12 35.37
CA ARG A 124 12.00 9.35 34.16
C ARG A 124 10.79 8.47 33.87
N GLY A 125 10.32 8.52 32.64
CA GLY A 125 9.08 7.84 32.24
C GLY A 125 7.83 8.70 32.30
N LEU A 126 7.95 9.97 32.73
CA LEU A 126 6.85 10.92 32.58
C LEU A 126 6.59 11.15 31.10
N SER A 127 5.35 10.98 30.69
CA SER A 127 4.84 11.28 29.36
C SER A 127 3.85 12.42 29.48
N MET A 128 4.06 13.47 28.71
CA MET A 128 3.10 14.57 28.64
C MET A 128 1.81 14.04 28.03
N ARG A 129 0.66 14.33 28.67
CA ARG A 129 -0.64 13.97 28.12
C ARG A 129 -0.82 14.68 26.77
N GLN A 130 -0.95 13.90 25.71
CA GLN A 130 -1.31 14.45 24.40
C GLN A 130 -2.79 14.77 24.37
N VAL A 131 -3.12 15.96 23.89
CA VAL A 131 -4.49 16.38 23.63
C VAL A 131 -4.75 16.12 22.14
N HIS A 132 -5.80 15.38 21.84
CA HIS A 132 -6.24 15.09 20.49
C HIS A 132 -7.57 15.81 20.25
N HIS A 133 -7.62 16.60 19.18
CA HIS A 133 -8.84 17.30 18.80
C HIS A 133 -9.68 16.44 17.85
N ALA A 134 -11.00 16.58 17.99
CA ALA A 134 -11.95 15.85 17.14
C ALA A 134 -11.77 16.19 15.65
N GLY A 135 -11.78 15.17 14.80
CA GLY A 135 -11.64 15.32 13.36
C GLY A 135 -10.27 15.81 12.86
N GLU A 136 -9.32 16.02 13.79
CA GLU A 136 -8.01 16.57 13.41
C GLU A 136 -7.10 15.53 12.78
N THR A 137 -6.96 14.35 13.40
CA THR A 137 -5.90 13.41 13.07
C THR A 137 -6.43 12.00 12.91
N VAL A 138 -6.03 11.31 11.82
CA VAL A 138 -6.02 9.85 11.75
C VAL A 138 -4.59 9.37 11.66
N GLN A 139 -4.25 8.37 12.45
CA GLN A 139 -2.95 7.68 12.41
C GLN A 139 -3.13 6.37 11.68
N VAL A 140 -2.22 6.07 10.73
CA VAL A 140 -2.30 4.89 9.87
C VAL A 140 -0.98 4.13 9.87
N ASP A 141 -1.08 2.79 9.83
CA ASP A 141 0.08 1.90 9.79
C ASP A 141 -0.32 0.53 9.22
N TYR A 142 0.65 -0.33 8.94
CA TYR A 142 0.42 -1.76 8.76
C TYR A 142 0.78 -2.51 10.03
N ALA A 143 -0.06 -3.47 10.42
CA ALA A 143 0.31 -4.42 11.45
C ALA A 143 1.53 -5.22 11.00
N GLY A 144 2.47 -5.50 11.92
CA GLY A 144 3.61 -6.36 11.62
C GLY A 144 3.20 -7.82 11.37
N ASP A 145 2.08 -8.23 11.97
CA ASP A 145 1.50 -9.57 11.81
C ASP A 145 0.68 -9.65 10.52
N THR A 146 0.72 -10.83 9.88
CA THR A 146 -0.01 -11.16 8.65
C THR A 146 -1.00 -12.30 8.90
N VAL A 147 -2.00 -12.44 8.03
CA VAL A 147 -2.94 -13.56 8.06
C VAL A 147 -2.77 -14.38 6.79
N ALA A 148 -2.65 -15.70 6.94
CA ALA A 148 -2.58 -16.61 5.81
C ALA A 148 -3.95 -16.79 5.16
N VAL A 149 -4.01 -16.63 3.84
CA VAL A 149 -5.19 -16.87 3.01
C VAL A 149 -4.82 -17.84 1.91
N MET A 150 -5.61 -18.87 1.70
CA MET A 150 -5.42 -19.84 0.62
C MET A 150 -5.87 -19.21 -0.70
N ASP A 151 -4.92 -19.01 -1.62
CA ASP A 151 -5.13 -18.44 -2.94
C ASP A 151 -4.64 -19.49 -3.95
N ASP A 152 -5.54 -20.03 -4.77
CA ASP A 152 -5.27 -21.13 -5.71
C ASP A 152 -4.47 -22.31 -5.11
N GLY A 153 -4.83 -22.72 -3.89
CA GLY A 153 -4.18 -23.83 -3.19
C GLY A 153 -2.83 -23.49 -2.54
N THR A 154 -2.38 -22.27 -2.63
CA THR A 154 -1.14 -21.77 -2.00
C THR A 154 -1.45 -20.80 -0.87
N ALA A 155 -0.79 -20.95 0.28
CA ALA A 155 -0.94 -20.01 1.38
C ALA A 155 -0.21 -18.71 1.06
N ARG A 156 -0.96 -17.61 0.98
CA ARG A 156 -0.44 -16.26 0.74
C ARG A 156 -0.69 -15.38 1.97
N ALA A 157 0.32 -14.61 2.38
CA ALA A 157 0.23 -13.73 3.54
C ALA A 157 -0.48 -12.42 3.18
N ALA A 158 -1.64 -12.18 3.78
CA ALA A 158 -2.34 -10.91 3.68
C ALA A 158 -1.79 -9.89 4.69
N GLN A 159 -1.55 -8.67 4.22
CA GLN A 159 -1.09 -7.52 5.01
C GLN A 159 -2.28 -6.84 5.66
N ILE A 160 -2.14 -6.38 6.89
CA ILE A 160 -3.26 -5.77 7.63
C ILE A 160 -3.00 -4.27 7.80
N PHE A 161 -3.77 -3.46 7.10
CA PHE A 161 -3.81 -2.02 7.28
C PHE A 161 -4.64 -1.68 8.52
N VAL A 162 -4.13 -0.77 9.34
CA VAL A 162 -4.80 -0.31 10.58
C VAL A 162 -4.82 1.22 10.60
N ALA A 163 -5.95 1.79 10.93
CA ALA A 163 -6.09 3.21 11.19
C ALA A 163 -6.75 3.45 12.55
N CYS A 164 -6.33 4.49 13.24
CA CYS A 164 -6.88 4.90 14.53
C CYS A 164 -7.10 6.40 14.57
N LEU A 165 -8.28 6.81 15.04
CA LEU A 165 -8.58 8.19 15.42
C LEU A 165 -8.21 8.40 16.89
N PRO A 166 -7.17 9.17 17.22
CA PRO A 166 -6.69 9.26 18.61
C PRO A 166 -7.68 9.90 19.58
N CYS A 167 -8.61 10.73 19.09
CA CYS A 167 -9.60 11.41 19.91
C CYS A 167 -10.64 10.43 20.47
N SER A 168 -11.39 9.72 19.63
CA SER A 168 -12.37 8.70 20.03
C SER A 168 -11.75 7.36 20.35
N GLY A 169 -10.58 7.07 19.77
CA GLY A 169 -9.97 5.76 19.77
C GLY A 169 -10.59 4.82 18.73
N LEU A 170 -11.43 5.30 17.80
CA LEU A 170 -12.05 4.50 16.77
C LEU A 170 -10.97 3.83 15.91
N ILE A 171 -11.14 2.53 15.67
CA ILE A 171 -10.20 1.71 14.90
C ILE A 171 -10.87 1.27 13.60
N TYR A 172 -10.11 1.35 12.53
CA TYR A 172 -10.40 0.72 11.24
C TYR A 172 -9.28 -0.24 10.89
N ALA A 173 -9.61 -1.37 10.30
CA ALA A 173 -8.63 -2.31 9.77
C ALA A 173 -9.18 -3.04 8.55
N GLU A 174 -8.31 -3.39 7.63
CA GLU A 174 -8.60 -4.23 6.48
C GLU A 174 -7.38 -5.02 6.04
N ALA A 175 -7.60 -6.11 5.33
CA ALA A 175 -6.55 -6.91 4.72
C ALA A 175 -6.36 -6.53 3.25
N SER A 176 -5.11 -6.52 2.81
CA SER A 176 -4.69 -6.35 1.42
C SER A 176 -3.62 -7.39 1.05
N TRP A 177 -3.40 -7.63 -0.24
CA TRP A 177 -2.36 -8.57 -0.65
C TRP A 177 -0.95 -8.02 -0.47
N THR A 178 -0.78 -6.73 -0.58
CA THR A 178 0.53 -6.09 -0.53
C THR A 178 0.48 -4.80 0.30
N GLN A 179 1.64 -4.24 0.59
CA GLN A 179 1.77 -2.87 1.09
C GLN A 179 2.11 -1.89 -0.04
N GLY A 180 1.82 -2.27 -1.30
CA GLY A 180 2.10 -1.45 -2.47
C GLY A 180 1.23 -0.19 -2.57
N THR A 181 1.56 0.69 -3.51
CA THR A 181 0.89 1.99 -3.67
C THR A 181 -0.61 1.85 -3.90
N GLU A 182 -1.04 0.88 -4.72
CA GLU A 182 -2.47 0.67 -5.02
C GLU A 182 -3.25 0.26 -3.78
N ASP A 183 -2.74 -0.73 -3.02
CA ASP A 183 -3.37 -1.19 -1.78
C ASP A 183 -3.40 -0.09 -0.72
N TRP A 184 -2.30 0.67 -0.59
CA TRP A 184 -2.20 1.82 0.32
C TRP A 184 -3.22 2.91 0.01
N LEU A 185 -3.31 3.33 -1.25
CA LEU A 185 -4.29 4.35 -1.68
C LEU A 185 -5.72 3.85 -1.51
N GLY A 186 -5.97 2.57 -1.88
CA GLY A 186 -7.26 1.92 -1.72
C GLY A 186 -7.72 1.86 -0.27
N ALA A 187 -6.81 1.54 0.65
CA ALA A 187 -7.09 1.51 2.08
C ALA A 187 -7.53 2.89 2.59
N HIS A 188 -6.89 3.98 2.15
CA HIS A 188 -7.30 5.34 2.53
C HIS A 188 -8.68 5.72 1.97
N VAL A 189 -8.98 5.37 0.73
CA VAL A 189 -10.31 5.61 0.14
C VAL A 189 -11.40 4.92 0.95
N ARG A 190 -11.20 3.64 1.30
CA ARG A 190 -12.15 2.86 2.10
C ARG A 190 -12.22 3.34 3.55
N LEU A 191 -11.10 3.75 4.13
CA LEU A 191 -11.05 4.38 5.46
C LEU A 191 -11.92 5.63 5.52
N PHE A 192 -11.76 6.56 4.56
CA PHE A 192 -12.55 7.80 4.55
C PHE A 192 -14.03 7.52 4.31
N ALA A 193 -14.36 6.54 3.49
CA ALA A 193 -15.74 6.07 3.32
C ALA A 193 -16.31 5.47 4.63
N PHE A 194 -15.54 4.66 5.35
CA PHE A 194 -15.91 4.10 6.65
C PHE A 194 -16.16 5.19 7.71
N LEU A 195 -15.33 6.22 7.73
CA LEU A 195 -15.49 7.36 8.64
C LEU A 195 -16.67 8.26 8.24
N GLY A 196 -17.13 8.19 7.00
CA GLY A 196 -18.13 9.12 6.46
C GLY A 196 -17.62 10.55 6.33
N GLY A 197 -16.31 10.75 6.34
CA GLY A 197 -15.65 12.05 6.26
C GLY A 197 -14.15 11.97 6.24
N VAL A 198 -13.48 13.13 6.17
CA VAL A 198 -12.03 13.23 6.01
C VAL A 198 -11.42 13.98 7.19
N PRO A 199 -10.47 13.41 7.94
CA PRO A 199 -9.75 14.12 8.98
C PRO A 199 -8.84 15.21 8.40
N ALA A 200 -8.54 16.23 9.20
CA ALA A 200 -7.71 17.35 8.74
C ALA A 200 -6.28 16.91 8.36
N LYS A 201 -5.75 15.89 9.04
CA LYS A 201 -4.43 15.34 8.74
C LYS A 201 -4.38 13.82 8.90
N VAL A 202 -3.56 13.19 8.06
CA VAL A 202 -3.17 11.78 8.11
C VAL A 202 -1.74 11.69 8.59
N VAL A 203 -1.48 10.82 9.57
CA VAL A 203 -0.15 10.59 10.15
C VAL A 203 0.27 9.15 9.85
N PRO A 204 0.94 8.88 8.72
CA PRO A 204 1.50 7.58 8.43
C PRO A 204 2.79 7.35 9.22
N ASP A 205 3.17 6.07 9.41
CA ASP A 205 4.55 5.74 9.70
C ASP A 205 5.40 5.93 8.43
N ASN A 206 6.74 5.96 8.58
CA ASN A 206 7.69 6.12 7.47
C ASN A 206 7.62 4.95 6.47
N LEU A 207 6.47 4.75 5.84
CA LEU A 207 6.30 3.76 4.78
C LEU A 207 6.91 4.31 3.49
N LYS A 208 7.76 3.51 2.84
CA LYS A 208 8.34 3.82 1.52
C LYS A 208 7.29 4.13 0.45
N VAL A 209 6.08 3.61 0.62
CA VAL A 209 4.94 3.84 -0.28
C VAL A 209 4.34 5.23 -0.12
N GLY A 210 4.23 5.71 1.12
CA GLY A 210 3.70 7.05 1.40
C GLY A 210 4.75 8.15 1.31
N VAL A 211 6.02 7.81 1.54
CA VAL A 211 7.14 8.75 1.63
C VAL A 211 8.33 8.25 0.82
N THR A 212 8.74 8.99 -0.20
CA THR A 212 9.85 8.61 -1.09
C THR A 212 11.21 8.70 -0.39
N HIS A 213 11.39 9.69 0.48
CA HIS A 213 12.57 9.87 1.31
C HIS A 213 12.18 10.18 2.75
N ALA A 214 12.64 9.34 3.67
CA ALA A 214 12.51 9.58 5.11
C ALA A 214 13.60 10.57 5.57
N SER A 215 13.36 11.87 5.41
CA SER A 215 14.17 12.92 6.02
C SER A 215 13.55 13.33 7.36
N TYR A 216 14.41 13.66 8.32
CA TYR A 216 13.95 14.13 9.64
C TYR A 216 13.21 15.48 9.55
N TYR A 217 13.53 16.29 8.54
CA TYR A 217 13.05 17.67 8.40
C TYR A 217 12.07 17.87 7.23
N ASP A 218 12.18 17.07 6.17
CA ASP A 218 11.36 17.24 4.96
C ASP A 218 11.15 15.89 4.23
N PRO A 219 10.18 15.10 4.63
CA PRO A 219 9.85 13.82 3.98
C PRO A 219 9.17 14.08 2.63
N VAL A 220 9.78 13.63 1.54
CA VAL A 220 9.20 13.72 0.20
C VAL A 220 8.06 12.71 0.06
N ILE A 221 6.86 13.23 -0.15
CA ILE A 221 5.65 12.43 -0.33
C ILE A 221 5.59 11.88 -1.76
N ASN A 222 5.22 10.60 -1.90
CA ASN A 222 4.99 10.00 -3.22
C ASN A 222 3.90 10.76 -3.99
N ALA A 223 4.13 11.03 -5.30
CA ALA A 223 3.23 11.82 -6.13
C ALA A 223 1.79 11.29 -6.17
N SER A 224 1.62 9.96 -6.18
CA SER A 224 0.29 9.34 -6.18
C SER A 224 -0.45 9.54 -4.85
N TYR A 225 0.30 9.46 -3.73
CA TYR A 225 -0.27 9.75 -2.42
C TYR A 225 -0.58 11.24 -2.26
N ALA A 226 0.26 12.14 -2.77
CA ALA A 226 0.00 13.58 -2.79
C ALA A 226 -1.28 13.92 -3.59
N ALA A 227 -1.53 13.24 -4.71
CA ALA A 227 -2.74 13.42 -5.51
C ALA A 227 -4.00 12.99 -4.74
N LEU A 228 -3.98 11.85 -4.04
CA LEU A 228 -5.06 11.39 -3.17
C LEU A 228 -5.33 12.41 -2.06
N ILE A 229 -4.29 12.85 -1.36
CA ILE A 229 -4.38 13.82 -0.27
C ILE A 229 -4.98 15.15 -0.74
N LYS A 230 -4.57 15.63 -1.92
CA LYS A 230 -5.14 16.83 -2.55
C LYS A 230 -6.61 16.63 -2.89
N HIS A 231 -7.00 15.47 -3.43
CA HIS A 231 -8.39 15.17 -3.78
C HIS A 231 -9.31 15.23 -2.56
N TYR A 232 -8.89 14.64 -1.42
CA TYR A 232 -9.66 14.65 -0.18
C TYR A 232 -9.49 15.93 0.64
N GLY A 233 -8.62 16.87 0.26
CA GLY A 233 -8.39 18.11 0.97
C GLY A 233 -7.84 17.92 2.40
N THR A 234 -7.05 16.87 2.63
CA THR A 234 -6.37 16.58 3.89
C THR A 234 -4.87 16.89 3.79
N ALA A 235 -4.13 16.75 4.87
CA ALA A 235 -2.68 16.93 4.90
C ALA A 235 -1.99 15.64 5.39
N VAL A 236 -0.81 15.33 4.86
CA VAL A 236 0.05 14.27 5.40
C VAL A 236 1.10 14.89 6.30
N VAL A 237 1.18 14.39 7.52
CA VAL A 237 2.21 14.76 8.48
C VAL A 237 2.91 13.50 8.95
N PRO A 238 3.97 13.06 8.27
CA PRO A 238 4.70 11.87 8.67
C PRO A 238 5.21 12.00 10.10
N ALA A 239 5.13 10.90 10.87
CA ALA A 239 5.68 10.92 12.21
C ALA A 239 7.21 11.02 12.18
N ARG A 240 7.78 11.69 13.19
CA ARG A 240 9.22 11.85 13.30
C ARG A 240 9.91 10.51 13.46
N SER A 241 10.94 10.27 12.64
CA SER A 241 11.76 9.07 12.72
C SER A 241 12.37 8.92 14.13
N ARG A 242 12.35 7.70 14.67
CA ARG A 242 12.98 7.32 15.96
C ARG A 242 12.41 7.99 17.22
N LYS A 243 11.18 8.55 17.17
CA LYS A 243 10.47 9.03 18.36
C LYS A 243 9.15 8.27 18.57
N PRO A 244 9.17 7.04 19.13
CA PRO A 244 7.96 6.23 19.37
C PRO A 244 6.94 6.96 20.24
N ARG A 245 7.38 7.88 21.10
CA ARG A 245 6.50 8.67 21.96
C ARG A 245 5.56 9.64 21.22
N ASP A 246 5.78 9.90 19.94
CA ASP A 246 4.92 10.78 19.13
C ASP A 246 3.66 10.04 18.63
N LYS A 247 3.56 8.69 18.79
CA LYS A 247 2.52 7.84 18.23
C LYS A 247 1.82 6.88 19.22
N PRO A 248 1.56 7.24 20.47
CA PRO A 248 0.93 6.29 21.40
C PRO A 248 -0.45 5.83 20.92
N GLY A 249 -1.14 6.63 20.09
CA GLY A 249 -2.46 6.32 19.54
C GLY A 249 -2.44 5.18 18.55
N VAL A 250 -1.57 5.23 17.52
CA VAL A 250 -1.51 4.17 16.49
C VAL A 250 -0.85 2.89 17.03
N GLU A 251 0.20 3.00 17.83
CA GLU A 251 0.82 1.83 18.45
C GLU A 251 -0.19 1.07 19.33
N ASN A 252 -0.99 1.81 20.11
CA ASN A 252 -2.08 1.21 20.87
C ASN A 252 -3.21 0.71 19.96
N GLY A 253 -3.53 1.41 18.87
CA GLY A 253 -4.51 0.99 17.85
C GLY A 253 -4.11 -0.30 17.17
N VAL A 254 -2.87 -0.41 16.70
CA VAL A 254 -2.29 -1.63 16.12
C VAL A 254 -2.30 -2.77 17.13
N LEU A 255 -1.88 -2.53 18.39
CA LEU A 255 -1.90 -3.53 19.44
C LEU A 255 -3.32 -4.02 19.74
N GLN A 256 -4.32 -3.12 19.75
CA GLN A 256 -5.72 -3.49 19.92
C GLN A 256 -6.23 -4.31 18.72
N ALA A 257 -5.86 -3.92 17.48
CA ALA A 257 -6.19 -4.67 16.28
C ALA A 257 -5.59 -6.09 16.32
N CYS A 258 -4.30 -6.22 16.65
CA CYS A 258 -3.67 -7.54 16.81
C CYS A 258 -4.38 -8.41 17.85
N ARG A 259 -4.73 -7.85 19.00
CA ARG A 259 -5.37 -8.60 20.11
C ARG A 259 -6.82 -8.98 19.83
N TRP A 260 -7.60 -8.08 19.24
CA TRP A 260 -9.06 -8.23 19.15
C TRP A 260 -9.55 -8.59 17.74
N LEU A 261 -8.71 -8.42 16.72
CA LEU A 261 -9.02 -8.82 15.34
C LEU A 261 -8.20 -10.04 14.93
N LEU A 262 -6.85 -9.97 14.99
CA LEU A 262 -6.01 -11.04 14.45
C LEU A 262 -5.94 -12.27 15.37
N ALA A 263 -5.81 -12.07 16.68
CA ALA A 263 -5.76 -13.21 17.61
C ALA A 263 -7.02 -14.10 17.58
N PRO A 264 -8.26 -13.59 17.48
CA PRO A 264 -9.44 -14.43 17.28
C PRO A 264 -9.45 -15.21 15.97
N LEU A 265 -8.81 -14.68 14.91
CA LEU A 265 -8.75 -15.29 13.58
C LEU A 265 -7.64 -16.35 13.42
N ARG A 266 -6.75 -16.52 14.38
CA ARG A 266 -5.54 -17.38 14.31
C ARG A 266 -5.78 -18.86 13.96
N HIS A 267 -7.00 -19.37 14.20
CA HIS A 267 -7.36 -20.76 13.92
C HIS A 267 -8.35 -20.89 12.75
N ARG A 268 -8.71 -19.77 12.10
CA ARG A 268 -9.59 -19.79 10.93
C ARG A 268 -8.76 -19.90 9.66
N GLN A 269 -9.24 -20.68 8.72
CA GLN A 269 -8.74 -20.73 7.35
C GLN A 269 -9.62 -19.83 6.49
N PHE A 270 -8.98 -19.09 5.60
CA PHE A 270 -9.63 -18.18 4.65
C PHE A 270 -9.24 -18.60 3.24
N PHE A 271 -10.20 -18.57 2.33
CA PHE A 271 -10.01 -18.93 0.92
C PHE A 271 -10.09 -17.74 -0.03
N SER A 272 -10.34 -16.56 0.51
CA SER A 272 -10.27 -15.30 -0.23
C SER A 272 -9.99 -14.12 0.69
N LEU A 273 -9.42 -13.06 0.10
CA LEU A 273 -9.22 -11.79 0.80
C LEU A 273 -10.56 -11.15 1.20
N ALA A 274 -11.60 -11.37 0.40
CA ALA A 274 -12.95 -10.87 0.70
C ALA A 274 -13.53 -11.53 1.96
N GLU A 275 -13.37 -12.84 2.11
CA GLU A 275 -13.80 -13.58 3.32
C GLU A 275 -13.06 -13.09 4.56
N LEU A 276 -11.74 -12.90 4.47
CA LEU A 276 -10.94 -12.35 5.56
C LEU A 276 -11.42 -10.94 5.93
N ASN A 277 -11.63 -10.07 4.95
CA ASN A 277 -12.11 -8.70 5.19
C ASN A 277 -13.50 -8.67 5.82
N GLN A 278 -14.38 -9.57 5.43
CA GLN A 278 -15.69 -9.72 6.06
C GLN A 278 -15.57 -10.13 7.54
N ALA A 279 -14.69 -11.06 7.85
CA ALA A 279 -14.43 -11.49 9.22
C ALA A 279 -13.84 -10.34 10.07
N ILE A 280 -12.88 -9.57 9.50
CA ILE A 280 -12.31 -8.38 10.15
C ILE A 280 -13.41 -7.34 10.40
N ALA A 281 -14.29 -7.08 9.44
CA ALA A 281 -15.37 -6.09 9.58
C ALA A 281 -16.32 -6.43 10.73
N LEU A 282 -16.68 -7.69 10.91
CA LEU A 282 -17.52 -8.13 12.04
C LEU A 282 -16.81 -7.89 13.38
N LEU A 283 -15.56 -8.29 13.49
CA LEU A 283 -14.78 -8.08 14.72
C LEU A 283 -14.50 -6.59 15.01
N LEU A 284 -14.41 -5.75 13.96
CA LEU A 284 -14.29 -4.30 14.12
C LEU A 284 -15.53 -3.67 14.75
N VAL A 285 -16.72 -4.16 14.42
CA VAL A 285 -17.96 -3.72 15.07
C VAL A 285 -17.88 -4.03 16.57
N GLU A 286 -17.58 -5.28 16.93
CA GLU A 286 -17.46 -5.69 18.34
C GLU A 286 -16.39 -4.88 19.07
N LEU A 287 -15.21 -4.66 18.48
CA LEU A 287 -14.12 -3.91 19.07
C LEU A 287 -14.49 -2.45 19.32
N ASN A 288 -15.14 -1.81 18.34
CA ASN A 288 -15.48 -0.39 18.43
C ASN A 288 -16.69 -0.13 19.34
N ASP A 289 -17.57 -1.11 19.50
CA ASP A 289 -18.74 -1.03 20.38
C ASP A 289 -18.45 -1.46 21.83
N LYS A 290 -17.29 -2.09 22.06
CA LYS A 290 -16.87 -2.53 23.40
C LYS A 290 -16.69 -1.32 24.34
N PRO A 291 -17.26 -1.37 25.56
CA PRO A 291 -17.05 -0.34 26.59
C PRO A 291 -15.56 -0.13 26.88
N MET A 292 -15.15 1.13 26.98
CA MET A 292 -13.78 1.48 27.30
C MET A 292 -13.56 1.50 28.81
N ALA A 293 -12.29 1.24 29.21
CA ALA A 293 -11.93 1.36 30.62
C ALA A 293 -11.87 2.84 31.07
N PRO A 294 -12.20 3.13 32.34
CA PRO A 294 -12.04 4.46 32.91
C PRO A 294 -10.65 5.05 32.65
N PRO A 295 -10.51 6.38 32.48
CA PRO A 295 -11.53 7.41 32.73
C PRO A 295 -12.43 7.71 31.50
N ARG A 296 -12.37 6.92 30.42
CA ARG A 296 -13.24 7.12 29.25
C ARG A 296 -14.57 6.41 29.48
N GLU A 297 -15.66 7.11 29.21
CA GLU A 297 -17.02 6.56 29.27
C GLU A 297 -17.52 6.20 27.86
N GLY A 298 -18.35 5.16 27.78
CA GLY A 298 -18.91 4.67 26.51
C GLY A 298 -17.96 3.79 25.70
N SER A 299 -18.22 3.70 24.41
CA SER A 299 -17.44 2.94 23.43
C SER A 299 -16.69 3.87 22.48
N ARG A 300 -15.75 3.31 21.71
CA ARG A 300 -15.05 4.05 20.64
C ARG A 300 -16.04 4.62 19.63
N ARG A 301 -17.02 3.81 19.22
CA ARG A 301 -18.08 4.23 18.29
C ARG A 301 -18.95 5.33 18.90
N SER A 302 -19.40 5.20 20.13
CA SER A 302 -20.24 6.23 20.74
C SER A 302 -19.53 7.57 20.86
N LEU A 303 -18.25 7.58 21.20
CA LEU A 303 -17.44 8.81 21.23
C LEU A 303 -17.22 9.39 19.85
N PHE A 304 -16.95 8.54 18.85
CA PHE A 304 -16.82 8.97 17.47
C PHE A 304 -18.10 9.68 16.99
N GLU A 305 -19.25 9.04 17.16
CA GLU A 305 -20.56 9.60 16.74
C GLU A 305 -20.89 10.89 17.47
N ALA A 306 -20.60 10.96 18.77
CA ALA A 306 -20.96 12.11 19.59
C ALA A 306 -20.08 13.34 19.33
N VAL A 307 -18.78 13.14 19.06
CA VAL A 307 -17.80 14.25 19.09
C VAL A 307 -17.06 14.40 17.77
N GLU A 308 -16.62 13.27 17.15
CA GLU A 308 -15.60 13.32 16.11
C GLU A 308 -16.19 13.37 14.70
N ARG A 309 -17.32 12.67 14.46
CA ARG A 309 -17.96 12.59 13.15
C ARG A 309 -18.34 13.96 12.60
N ALA A 310 -18.92 14.83 13.42
CA ALA A 310 -19.32 16.17 12.99
C ALA A 310 -18.14 17.10 12.68
N ALA A 311 -16.95 16.80 13.22
CA ALA A 311 -15.73 17.57 13.00
C ALA A 311 -14.94 17.14 11.75
N LEU A 312 -15.29 16.01 11.12
CA LEU A 312 -14.69 15.59 9.87
C LEU A 312 -15.12 16.49 8.72
N LYS A 313 -14.21 16.70 7.76
CA LYS A 313 -14.55 17.33 6.47
C LYS A 313 -15.49 16.42 5.67
N ARG A 314 -16.35 17.02 4.87
CA ARG A 314 -17.24 16.26 3.95
C ARG A 314 -16.41 15.50 2.93
N LEU A 315 -16.89 14.30 2.57
CA LEU A 315 -16.31 13.53 1.46
C LEU A 315 -16.55 14.29 0.14
N PRO A 316 -15.60 14.21 -0.82
CA PRO A 316 -15.85 14.60 -2.19
C PRO A 316 -17.03 13.81 -2.77
N ILE A 317 -17.77 14.44 -3.71
CA ILE A 317 -18.91 13.81 -4.41
C ILE A 317 -18.42 12.58 -5.17
N GLU A 318 -17.28 12.70 -5.86
CA GLU A 318 -16.68 11.60 -6.59
C GLU A 318 -15.56 10.96 -5.75
N PRO A 319 -15.56 9.62 -5.61
CA PRO A 319 -14.47 8.94 -4.95
C PRO A 319 -13.16 9.08 -5.75
N TYR A 320 -12.03 9.07 -5.06
CA TYR A 320 -10.72 9.10 -5.72
C TYR A 320 -10.51 7.87 -6.59
N VAL A 321 -10.17 8.09 -7.86
CA VAL A 321 -9.79 7.01 -8.77
C VAL A 321 -8.37 6.55 -8.43
N ILE A 322 -8.27 5.31 -7.98
CA ILE A 322 -6.98 4.73 -7.56
C ILE A 322 -6.10 4.55 -8.80
N GLY A 323 -4.91 5.13 -8.75
CA GLY A 323 -3.96 5.04 -9.84
C GLY A 323 -2.54 5.45 -9.39
N TYR A 324 -1.61 5.23 -10.30
CA TYR A 324 -0.19 5.52 -10.12
C TYR A 324 0.25 6.65 -11.06
N TRP A 325 0.92 7.66 -10.53
CA TRP A 325 1.53 8.74 -11.30
C TRP A 325 2.99 8.45 -11.65
N ALA A 326 3.30 8.41 -12.94
CA ALA A 326 4.66 8.47 -13.46
C ALA A 326 4.91 9.88 -13.97
N ILE A 327 5.68 10.66 -13.21
CA ILE A 327 5.92 12.07 -13.49
C ILE A 327 7.16 12.24 -14.37
N GLY A 328 7.05 13.11 -15.39
CA GLY A 328 8.17 13.53 -16.22
C GLY A 328 8.70 12.48 -17.18
N ALA A 329 7.84 11.54 -17.62
CA ALA A 329 8.19 10.58 -18.66
C ALA A 329 8.49 11.29 -19.99
N THR A 330 9.52 10.85 -20.71
CA THR A 330 9.90 11.46 -21.99
C THR A 330 9.19 10.78 -23.15
N VAL A 331 8.62 11.57 -24.06
CA VAL A 331 8.04 11.06 -25.31
C VAL A 331 9.16 10.69 -26.29
N ASN A 332 9.16 9.45 -26.75
CA ASN A 332 10.10 8.91 -27.71
C ASN A 332 9.93 9.51 -29.11
N LEU A 333 10.90 9.28 -30.02
CA LEU A 333 10.87 9.78 -31.39
C LEU A 333 9.70 9.22 -32.21
N ASP A 334 9.18 8.10 -31.82
CA ASP A 334 8.03 7.41 -32.38
C ASP A 334 6.69 7.84 -31.77
N TYR A 335 6.66 9.00 -31.10
CA TYR A 335 5.49 9.58 -30.42
C TYR A 335 4.86 8.69 -29.35
N HIS A 336 5.60 7.76 -28.77
CA HIS A 336 5.15 6.91 -27.67
C HIS A 336 5.85 7.27 -26.35
N VAL A 337 5.16 6.98 -25.27
CA VAL A 337 5.68 7.04 -23.90
C VAL A 337 5.76 5.62 -23.37
N ALA A 338 6.92 5.22 -22.85
CA ALA A 338 7.10 3.94 -22.21
C ALA A 338 6.63 4.02 -20.74
N VAL A 339 5.61 3.24 -20.39
CA VAL A 339 5.04 3.17 -19.06
C VAL A 339 4.59 1.73 -18.79
N ASP A 340 4.92 1.19 -17.61
CA ASP A 340 4.51 -0.14 -17.19
C ASP A 340 4.85 -1.23 -18.23
N TRP A 341 6.06 -1.14 -18.78
CA TRP A 341 6.60 -2.04 -19.80
C TRP A 341 5.83 -2.06 -21.13
N ASN A 342 4.93 -1.10 -21.36
CA ASN A 342 4.16 -0.92 -22.59
C ASN A 342 4.35 0.48 -23.17
N PHE A 343 3.97 0.69 -24.42
CA PHE A 343 4.16 1.92 -25.17
C PHE A 343 2.81 2.51 -25.58
N TYR A 344 2.56 3.77 -25.19
CA TYR A 344 1.31 4.46 -25.44
C TYR A 344 1.54 5.73 -26.24
N SER A 345 0.83 5.87 -27.37
CA SER A 345 1.03 7.01 -28.26
C SER A 345 0.46 8.31 -27.68
N VAL A 346 1.10 9.41 -28.02
CA VAL A 346 0.63 10.78 -27.77
C VAL A 346 0.72 11.59 -29.08
N PRO A 347 0.04 12.72 -29.20
CA PRO A 347 0.18 13.58 -30.38
C PRO A 347 1.66 13.81 -30.71
N TYR A 348 2.04 13.61 -31.97
CA TYR A 348 3.44 13.68 -32.43
C TYR A 348 4.12 15.03 -32.14
N ALA A 349 3.33 16.11 -31.96
CA ALA A 349 3.81 17.41 -31.54
C ALA A 349 4.48 17.41 -30.15
N LEU A 350 4.29 16.35 -29.35
CA LEU A 350 4.87 16.18 -28.03
C LEU A 350 6.17 15.38 -28.03
N VAL A 351 6.68 14.96 -29.18
CA VAL A 351 7.97 14.25 -29.30
C VAL A 351 9.07 15.00 -28.58
N ARG A 352 9.89 14.30 -27.77
CA ARG A 352 10.97 14.80 -26.90
C ARG A 352 10.50 15.69 -25.75
N LYS A 353 9.20 15.91 -25.56
CA LYS A 353 8.69 16.64 -24.40
C LYS A 353 8.49 15.68 -23.21
N ARG A 354 8.46 16.26 -22.01
CA ARG A 354 8.11 15.54 -20.79
C ARG A 354 6.61 15.59 -20.58
N VAL A 355 6.05 14.48 -20.20
CA VAL A 355 4.63 14.30 -19.90
C VAL A 355 4.47 13.55 -18.58
N ASP A 356 3.33 13.76 -17.93
CA ASP A 356 2.96 13.03 -16.72
C ASP A 356 1.92 11.98 -17.08
N VAL A 357 2.09 10.76 -16.57
CA VAL A 357 1.21 9.65 -16.90
C VAL A 357 0.50 9.16 -15.65
N PHE A 358 -0.82 9.09 -15.72
CA PHE A 358 -1.67 8.52 -14.69
C PHE A 358 -2.17 7.15 -15.14
N LEU A 359 -1.72 6.10 -14.46
CA LEU A 359 -2.12 4.73 -14.70
C LEU A 359 -3.17 4.31 -13.70
N THR A 360 -4.29 3.84 -14.20
CA THR A 360 -5.31 3.15 -13.42
C THR A 360 -5.29 1.66 -13.74
N ARG A 361 -6.15 0.90 -13.08
CA ARG A 361 -6.30 -0.54 -13.36
C ARG A 361 -6.76 -0.82 -14.81
N THR A 362 -7.56 0.07 -15.39
CA THR A 362 -8.17 -0.11 -16.72
C THR A 362 -7.70 0.86 -17.77
N GLY A 363 -7.03 1.96 -17.40
CA GLY A 363 -6.68 3.02 -18.33
C GLY A 363 -5.37 3.72 -18.04
N VAL A 364 -4.87 4.38 -19.07
CA VAL A 364 -3.67 5.22 -19.04
C VAL A 364 -4.04 6.59 -19.55
N GLN A 365 -3.87 7.62 -18.75
CA GLN A 365 -4.09 9.01 -19.12
C GLN A 365 -2.74 9.73 -19.14
N ILE A 366 -2.48 10.48 -20.19
CA ILE A 366 -1.22 11.19 -20.39
C ILE A 366 -1.48 12.68 -20.41
N PHE A 367 -0.73 13.43 -19.63
CA PHE A 367 -0.91 14.85 -19.43
C PHE A 367 0.36 15.61 -19.86
N HIS A 368 0.17 16.74 -20.52
CA HIS A 368 1.24 17.68 -20.81
C HIS A 368 0.88 19.05 -20.22
N ARG A 369 1.72 19.56 -19.30
CA ARG A 369 1.49 20.83 -18.58
C ARG A 369 0.12 20.91 -17.87
N GLY A 370 -0.35 19.79 -17.34
CA GLY A 370 -1.62 19.69 -16.63
C GLY A 370 -2.85 19.44 -17.51
N GLU A 371 -2.73 19.51 -18.84
CA GLU A 371 -3.80 19.21 -19.80
C GLU A 371 -3.69 17.76 -20.30
N ARG A 372 -4.82 17.06 -20.39
CA ARG A 372 -4.86 15.69 -20.90
C ARG A 372 -4.60 15.64 -22.39
N ALA A 373 -3.44 15.10 -22.76
CA ALA A 373 -2.98 14.97 -24.14
C ALA A 373 -3.45 13.67 -24.82
N ALA A 374 -3.58 12.58 -24.04
CA ALA A 374 -4.01 11.28 -24.56
C ALA A 374 -4.70 10.44 -23.49
N SER A 375 -5.50 9.47 -23.93
CA SER A 375 -6.15 8.48 -23.09
C SER A 375 -6.18 7.13 -23.82
N HIS A 376 -5.76 6.07 -23.15
CA HIS A 376 -5.72 4.71 -23.69
C HIS A 376 -6.33 3.72 -22.70
N ALA A 377 -6.88 2.62 -23.19
CA ALA A 377 -7.09 1.44 -22.38
C ALA A 377 -5.74 0.86 -21.96
N ARG A 378 -5.61 0.43 -20.71
CA ARG A 378 -4.39 -0.24 -20.24
C ARG A 378 -4.26 -1.59 -20.92
N VAL A 379 -3.11 -1.84 -21.53
CA VAL A 379 -2.81 -3.10 -22.21
C VAL A 379 -2.19 -4.08 -21.21
N ALA A 380 -2.70 -5.31 -21.19
CA ALA A 380 -2.15 -6.38 -20.38
C ALA A 380 -0.86 -6.95 -21.02
N GLY A 381 0.06 -7.45 -20.20
CA GLY A 381 1.34 -7.97 -20.65
C GLY A 381 2.42 -6.90 -20.77
N GLN A 382 3.46 -7.20 -21.53
CA GLN A 382 4.65 -6.33 -21.70
C GLN A 382 5.01 -6.18 -23.17
N ASN A 383 5.66 -5.07 -23.51
CA ASN A 383 6.15 -4.76 -24.85
C ASN A 383 5.05 -4.61 -25.93
N HIS A 384 3.85 -4.21 -25.52
CA HIS A 384 2.76 -3.90 -26.43
C HIS A 384 2.70 -2.40 -26.77
N TRP A 385 2.23 -2.11 -27.98
CA TRP A 385 2.12 -0.77 -28.52
C TRP A 385 0.64 -0.40 -28.68
N ALA A 386 0.19 0.62 -27.95
CA ALA A 386 -1.15 1.19 -28.07
C ALA A 386 -1.07 2.49 -28.84
N THR A 387 -1.36 2.43 -30.14
CA THR A 387 -1.21 3.56 -31.07
C THR A 387 -2.57 4.06 -31.55
N LEU A 388 -2.85 5.35 -31.34
CA LEU A 388 -4.01 6.02 -31.93
C LEU A 388 -3.61 6.71 -33.24
N GLY A 389 -4.41 6.51 -34.28
CA GLY A 389 -4.13 7.05 -35.62
C GLY A 389 -4.06 8.59 -35.65
N GLU A 390 -4.81 9.25 -34.81
CA GLU A 390 -4.81 10.73 -34.64
C GLU A 390 -3.50 11.28 -34.07
N HIS A 391 -2.73 10.46 -33.37
CA HIS A 391 -1.44 10.84 -32.80
C HIS A 391 -0.29 10.82 -33.80
N MET A 392 -0.51 10.18 -34.98
CA MET A 392 0.50 10.03 -36.02
C MET A 392 0.68 11.31 -36.82
N PRO A 393 1.92 11.64 -37.22
CA PRO A 393 2.13 12.66 -38.25
C PRO A 393 1.44 12.22 -39.56
N PRO A 394 1.00 13.18 -40.41
CA PRO A 394 0.25 12.87 -41.65
C PRO A 394 0.95 11.85 -42.54
N ALA A 395 2.27 11.92 -42.66
CA ALA A 395 3.06 10.97 -43.45
C ALA A 395 2.97 9.52 -42.90
N HIS A 396 3.05 9.35 -41.59
CA HIS A 396 2.94 8.02 -40.94
C HIS A 396 1.50 7.49 -40.98
N SER A 397 0.51 8.34 -40.76
CA SER A 397 -0.91 7.98 -40.89
C SER A 397 -1.25 7.52 -42.31
N ALA A 398 -0.69 8.17 -43.34
CA ALA A 398 -0.85 7.75 -44.74
C ALA A 398 -0.24 6.37 -44.99
N VAL A 399 0.87 6.03 -44.36
CA VAL A 399 1.50 4.71 -44.44
C VAL A 399 0.71 3.65 -43.67
N ALA A 400 0.30 3.98 -42.43
CA ALA A 400 -0.45 3.05 -41.57
C ALA A 400 -1.82 2.66 -42.14
N LYS A 401 -2.44 3.53 -42.91
CA LYS A 401 -3.69 3.26 -43.64
C LYS A 401 -3.54 2.28 -44.81
N ARG A 402 -2.30 2.01 -45.25
CA ARG A 402 -2.00 1.08 -46.36
C ARG A 402 -1.96 -0.36 -45.89
N THR A 403 -3.06 -0.79 -45.27
CA THR A 403 -3.23 -2.21 -44.86
C THR A 403 -3.39 -3.13 -46.07
N PRO A 404 -3.18 -4.46 -45.92
CA PRO A 404 -3.49 -5.43 -46.97
C PRO A 404 -4.91 -5.26 -47.51
N ASP A 405 -5.91 -5.03 -46.68
CA ASP A 405 -7.31 -4.84 -47.09
C ASP A 405 -7.48 -3.56 -47.87
N TRP A 406 -6.88 -2.46 -47.47
CA TRP A 406 -6.90 -1.20 -48.23
C TRP A 406 -6.29 -1.40 -49.62
N VAL A 407 -5.19 -2.17 -49.72
CA VAL A 407 -4.54 -2.44 -50.99
C VAL A 407 -5.44 -3.29 -51.89
N ARG A 408 -6.14 -4.30 -51.35
CA ARG A 408 -7.17 -5.07 -52.03
C ARG A 408 -8.30 -4.20 -52.61
N ASP A 409 -8.83 -3.33 -51.76
CA ASP A 409 -9.90 -2.40 -52.12
C ASP A 409 -9.48 -1.44 -53.23
N GLN A 410 -8.24 -0.92 -53.18
CA GLN A 410 -7.75 -0.04 -54.26
C GLN A 410 -7.53 -0.80 -55.54
N ALA A 411 -7.01 -2.05 -55.48
CA ALA A 411 -6.81 -2.88 -56.64
C ALA A 411 -8.12 -3.30 -57.32
N ALA A 412 -9.17 -3.58 -56.53
CA ALA A 412 -10.50 -3.91 -57.03
C ALA A 412 -11.13 -2.76 -57.78
N LYS A 413 -10.84 -1.49 -57.43
CA LYS A 413 -11.30 -0.30 -58.19
C LYS A 413 -10.65 -0.15 -59.53
N VAL A 414 -9.50 -0.74 -59.76
CA VAL A 414 -8.80 -0.74 -61.06
C VAL A 414 -9.39 -1.79 -62.01
N GLY A 415 -9.52 -3.04 -61.48
CA GLY A 415 -10.11 -4.12 -62.24
C GLY A 415 -9.88 -5.48 -61.57
N VAL A 416 -10.54 -6.52 -62.15
CA VAL A 416 -10.59 -7.86 -61.58
C VAL A 416 -9.21 -8.54 -61.63
N ALA A 417 -8.48 -8.41 -62.76
CA ALA A 417 -7.16 -9.02 -62.90
C ALA A 417 -6.11 -8.31 -62.04
N THR A 418 -6.25 -6.98 -61.84
CA THR A 418 -5.38 -6.24 -60.94
C THR A 418 -5.62 -6.69 -59.50
N ALA A 419 -6.86 -6.92 -59.08
CA ALA A 419 -7.18 -7.46 -57.76
C ALA A 419 -6.65 -8.85 -57.57
N ALA A 420 -6.81 -9.75 -58.52
CA ALA A 420 -6.28 -11.11 -58.49
C ALA A 420 -4.72 -11.13 -58.42
N TYR A 421 -4.08 -10.21 -59.14
CA TYR A 421 -2.60 -10.11 -59.11
C TYR A 421 -2.10 -9.58 -57.75
N VAL A 422 -2.79 -8.60 -57.20
CA VAL A 422 -2.49 -8.09 -55.86
C VAL A 422 -2.67 -9.18 -54.82
N GLU A 423 -3.74 -9.97 -54.87
CA GLU A 423 -3.96 -11.09 -53.96
C GLU A 423 -2.82 -12.11 -54.04
N ARG A 424 -2.37 -12.44 -55.24
CA ARG A 424 -1.22 -13.31 -55.48
C ARG A 424 0.07 -12.74 -54.88
N LEU A 425 0.32 -11.44 -54.96
CA LEU A 425 1.49 -10.78 -54.36
C LEU A 425 1.42 -10.75 -52.83
N LEU A 426 0.23 -10.69 -52.25
CA LEU A 426 0.03 -10.73 -50.80
C LEU A 426 0.20 -12.12 -50.23
N THR A 427 -0.30 -13.17 -50.93
CA THR A 427 -0.29 -14.56 -50.46
C THR A 427 1.00 -15.30 -50.82
N GLY A 428 1.72 -14.86 -51.84
CA GLY A 428 2.94 -15.49 -52.32
C GLY A 428 4.21 -15.18 -51.55
N ARG A 429 4.15 -14.61 -50.33
CA ARG A 429 5.29 -14.23 -49.51
C ARG A 429 5.11 -14.69 -48.07
N ASP A 430 6.20 -15.08 -47.41
CA ASP A 430 6.20 -15.51 -46.01
C ASP A 430 5.75 -14.41 -45.03
N HIS A 431 5.92 -13.14 -45.42
CA HIS A 431 5.46 -11.98 -44.66
C HIS A 431 4.57 -11.08 -45.50
N ILE A 432 3.33 -10.93 -45.09
CA ILE A 432 2.30 -10.10 -45.76
C ILE A 432 2.76 -8.65 -45.99
N GLU A 433 3.56 -8.07 -45.09
CA GLU A 433 4.09 -6.70 -45.21
C GLU A 433 5.03 -6.52 -46.43
N GLN A 434 5.77 -7.55 -46.82
CA GLN A 434 6.60 -7.51 -48.03
C GLN A 434 5.74 -7.56 -49.29
N GLY A 435 4.61 -8.27 -49.21
CA GLY A 435 3.57 -8.27 -50.25
C GLY A 435 2.99 -6.90 -50.49
N VAL A 436 2.63 -6.18 -49.39
CA VAL A 436 2.07 -4.83 -49.46
C VAL A 436 2.99 -3.85 -50.20
N ARG A 437 4.30 -3.88 -49.99
CA ARG A 437 5.24 -3.03 -50.75
C ARG A 437 5.20 -3.29 -52.25
N SER A 438 5.12 -4.55 -52.67
CA SER A 438 5.01 -4.94 -54.08
C SER A 438 3.66 -4.46 -54.67
N CYS A 439 2.58 -4.61 -53.90
CA CYS A 439 1.25 -4.15 -54.30
C CYS A 439 1.15 -2.63 -54.44
N LEU A 440 1.80 -1.87 -53.55
CA LEU A 440 1.91 -0.41 -53.69
C LEU A 440 2.64 -0.01 -54.97
N GLY A 441 3.57 -0.83 -55.45
CA GLY A 441 4.17 -0.68 -56.80
C GLY A 441 3.14 -0.77 -57.90
N ILE A 442 2.23 -1.74 -57.85
CA ILE A 442 1.12 -1.89 -58.82
C ILE A 442 0.15 -0.69 -58.73
N LEU A 443 -0.27 -0.31 -57.55
CA LEU A 443 -1.16 0.84 -57.36
C LEU A 443 -0.53 2.16 -57.84
N ARG A 444 0.77 2.32 -57.74
CA ARG A 444 1.52 3.45 -58.30
C ARG A 444 1.48 3.44 -59.87
N LEU A 445 1.48 2.28 -60.47
CA LEU A 445 1.30 2.19 -61.92
C LEU A 445 -0.10 2.61 -62.37
N ALA A 446 -1.12 2.35 -61.58
CA ALA A 446 -2.49 2.79 -61.82
C ALA A 446 -2.63 4.33 -61.86
N THR A 447 -1.70 5.09 -61.27
CA THR A 447 -1.69 6.56 -61.36
C THR A 447 -0.97 7.07 -62.60
N ARG A 448 -0.24 6.21 -63.34
CA ARG A 448 0.59 6.58 -64.49
C ARG A 448 0.05 6.07 -65.81
N TYR A 449 -0.70 4.97 -65.79
CA TYR A 449 -1.23 4.29 -66.93
C TYR A 449 -2.75 4.17 -66.84
N PRO A 450 -3.49 4.19 -67.98
CA PRO A 450 -4.91 3.93 -67.98
C PRO A 450 -5.25 2.56 -67.35
N GLY A 451 -6.38 2.51 -66.61
CA GLY A 451 -6.80 1.31 -65.88
C GLY A 451 -6.89 0.06 -66.78
N GLU A 452 -7.40 0.20 -68.01
CA GLU A 452 -7.50 -0.88 -68.99
C GLU A 452 -6.13 -1.47 -69.38
N GLN A 453 -5.10 -0.62 -69.52
CA GLN A 453 -3.75 -1.08 -69.85
C GLN A 453 -3.11 -1.82 -68.66
N LEU A 454 -3.33 -1.33 -67.45
CA LEU A 454 -2.83 -2.01 -66.26
C LEU A 454 -3.54 -3.33 -66.05
N GLU A 455 -4.84 -3.39 -66.27
CA GLU A 455 -5.64 -4.61 -66.19
C GLU A 455 -5.14 -5.67 -67.17
N ALA A 456 -4.94 -5.31 -68.44
CA ALA A 456 -4.40 -6.19 -69.44
C ALA A 456 -2.95 -6.67 -69.13
N ALA A 457 -2.12 -5.79 -68.56
CA ALA A 457 -0.78 -6.16 -68.06
C ALA A 457 -0.83 -7.15 -66.90
N CYS A 458 -1.80 -6.96 -65.97
CA CYS A 458 -2.00 -7.89 -64.85
C CYS A 458 -2.51 -9.26 -65.31
N VAL A 459 -3.40 -9.35 -66.32
CA VAL A 459 -3.82 -10.63 -66.96
C VAL A 459 -2.60 -11.36 -67.46
N ARG A 460 -1.73 -10.71 -68.20
CA ARG A 460 -0.49 -11.36 -68.76
C ARG A 460 0.49 -11.72 -67.65
N ALA A 461 0.61 -10.92 -66.62
CA ALA A 461 1.45 -11.24 -65.50
C ALA A 461 0.94 -12.47 -64.70
N LEU A 462 -0.36 -12.63 -64.56
CA LEU A 462 -1.01 -13.80 -63.97
C LEU A 462 -0.76 -15.05 -64.84
N SER A 463 -0.97 -14.97 -66.13
CA SER A 463 -0.72 -16.12 -67.03
C SER A 463 0.76 -16.52 -67.11
N ALA A 464 1.67 -15.57 -67.00
CA ALA A 464 3.10 -15.81 -66.98
C ALA A 464 3.62 -16.31 -65.61
N GLY A 465 2.76 -16.45 -64.61
CA GLY A 465 3.16 -16.85 -63.27
C GLY A 465 4.02 -15.83 -62.52
N ALA A 466 4.10 -14.59 -62.99
CA ALA A 466 4.94 -13.56 -62.39
C ALA A 466 4.48 -13.17 -60.97
N SER A 467 5.42 -12.78 -60.11
CA SER A 467 5.18 -12.41 -58.71
C SER A 467 5.94 -11.13 -58.30
N SER A 468 6.10 -10.16 -59.22
CA SER A 468 6.75 -8.88 -58.95
C SER A 468 6.10 -7.71 -59.64
N SER A 469 6.03 -6.54 -58.95
CA SER A 469 5.52 -5.29 -59.57
C SER A 469 6.38 -4.81 -60.74
N GLY A 470 7.71 -5.16 -60.73
CA GLY A 470 8.62 -4.80 -61.79
C GLY A 470 8.29 -5.48 -63.12
N PHE A 471 7.75 -6.71 -63.09
CA PHE A 471 7.32 -7.41 -64.34
C PHE A 471 6.15 -6.69 -65.00
N VAL A 472 5.16 -6.25 -64.23
CA VAL A 472 4.01 -5.48 -64.75
C VAL A 472 4.50 -4.14 -65.31
N GLU A 473 5.41 -3.46 -64.62
CA GLU A 473 5.99 -2.19 -65.08
C GLU A 473 6.75 -2.39 -66.42
N HIS A 474 7.49 -3.48 -66.56
CA HIS A 474 8.20 -3.83 -67.82
C HIS A 474 7.22 -4.06 -68.96
N LEU A 475 6.10 -4.78 -68.74
CA LEU A 475 5.07 -5.00 -69.74
C LEU A 475 4.46 -3.67 -70.23
N LEU A 476 4.17 -2.76 -69.31
CA LEU A 476 3.60 -1.46 -69.61
C LEU A 476 4.56 -0.52 -70.37
N LYS A 477 5.88 -0.61 -70.09
CA LYS A 477 6.95 0.17 -70.76
C LYS A 477 7.30 -0.34 -72.14
N SER A 478 7.13 -1.64 -72.41
CA SER A 478 7.55 -2.29 -73.66
C SER A 478 6.67 -1.90 -74.86
N GLY A 479 5.53 -1.28 -74.66
CA GLY A 479 4.63 -0.77 -75.72
C GLY A 479 4.12 -1.84 -76.70
N ARG A 480 4.39 -3.11 -76.43
CA ARG A 480 3.91 -4.22 -77.28
C ARG A 480 2.41 -4.38 -77.09
N PRO A 481 1.62 -4.59 -78.18
CA PRO A 481 0.19 -4.80 -78.05
C PRO A 481 -0.08 -5.95 -77.11
N LEU A 482 -0.97 -5.69 -76.11
CA LEU A 482 -1.37 -6.66 -75.13
C LEU A 482 -2.41 -7.62 -75.67
N VAL A 483 -2.03 -8.35 -76.76
CA VAL A 483 -2.89 -9.36 -77.42
C VAL A 483 -2.56 -10.72 -76.80
N ASP A 484 -3.61 -11.54 -76.55
CA ASP A 484 -3.46 -12.90 -76.03
C ASP A 484 -2.47 -13.72 -76.90
N PRO A 485 -1.60 -14.54 -76.30
CA PRO A 485 -0.81 -15.48 -77.04
C PRO A 485 -1.79 -16.50 -77.64
N VAL A 486 -1.97 -16.43 -78.92
CA VAL A 486 -2.53 -17.55 -79.71
C VAL A 486 -1.63 -18.75 -79.41
N ALA A 487 -2.22 -19.87 -79.04
CA ALA A 487 -1.52 -21.10 -78.75
C ALA A 487 -0.81 -21.51 -80.09
N GLU A 488 0.50 -21.30 -80.16
CA GLU A 488 1.33 -21.94 -81.17
C GLU A 488 1.76 -23.28 -80.62
N ASP A 489 1.11 -24.36 -81.15
CA ASP A 489 1.65 -25.72 -81.13
C ASP A 489 2.94 -25.72 -81.91
N GLY A 490 4.03 -26.00 -81.23
CA GLY A 490 5.30 -26.18 -81.90
C GLY A 490 6.51 -25.94 -81.01
N VAL A 491 6.86 -26.90 -80.20
CA VAL A 491 8.18 -26.95 -79.54
C VAL A 491 9.23 -27.28 -80.57
N GLY A 492 9.82 -26.25 -81.15
CA GLY A 492 11.06 -26.41 -81.93
C GLY A 492 12.19 -26.80 -80.98
N HIS A 493 12.69 -28.06 -81.14
CA HIS A 493 13.91 -28.48 -80.53
C HIS A 493 15.08 -27.66 -81.05
N HIS A 494 15.58 -26.71 -80.33
CA HIS A 494 16.84 -26.05 -80.58
C HIS A 494 17.97 -26.88 -79.99
N GLY A 495 18.87 -27.40 -80.88
CA GLY A 495 20.00 -28.22 -80.55
C GLY A 495 21.08 -27.57 -79.63
N ASN A 496 20.82 -26.42 -79.08
CA ASN A 496 21.76 -25.71 -78.19
C ASN A 496 21.30 -25.63 -76.71
N ILE A 497 20.29 -26.39 -76.33
CA ILE A 497 19.89 -26.46 -74.88
C ILE A 497 20.71 -27.65 -74.30
N ARG A 498 21.74 -27.28 -73.53
CA ARG A 498 22.54 -28.25 -72.77
C ARG A 498 21.68 -28.71 -71.57
N GLY A 499 21.39 -30.02 -71.55
CA GLY A 499 20.55 -30.66 -70.55
C GLY A 499 21.19 -30.66 -69.14
N PRO A 500 20.43 -31.06 -68.10
CA PRO A 500 20.86 -31.02 -66.67
C PRO A 500 22.14 -31.81 -66.36
N GLY A 501 22.61 -32.69 -67.24
CA GLY A 501 23.82 -33.50 -67.06
C GLY A 501 25.15 -32.82 -67.45
N TYR A 502 25.16 -31.53 -67.79
CA TYR A 502 26.38 -30.81 -68.20
C TYR A 502 27.14 -30.14 -67.04
N TYR A 503 26.54 -30.08 -65.90
CA TYR A 503 27.18 -29.54 -64.71
C TYR A 503 27.40 -30.66 -63.68
N HIS A 504 28.59 -31.26 -63.74
CA HIS A 504 29.17 -32.05 -62.64
C HIS A 504 30.27 -31.25 -61.98
#